data_874743d1feea94b6457003f761b1ad72
#
_entry.id   874743d1feea94b6457003f761b1ad72
#
_cell.length_a   1.000
_cell.length_b   1.000
_cell.length_c   1.000
_cell.angle_alpha   90.00
_cell.angle_beta   90.00
_cell.angle_gamma   90.00
#
_symmetry.space_group_name_H-M   'P 1'
#
loop_
_entity.id
_entity.type
_entity.pdbx_description
1 polymer ?
#
loop_
_entity_poly.entity_id
_entity_poly.type
_entity_poly.pdbx_seq_one_letter_code
_entity_poly.pdbx_strand_id
1 'polypeptide(L)'
;MNIVLDTNVLVAGLLSPFRSCGEIVRMVSSGRLTLSFDARILSEYYEVLRRQEFKFEEDKVVALLDYIEYGGHKVASSPLPHSLPDPDDEPFLEVAIAGQVGCLVTGNRVHFPPKRCLGVNVFSPNEFLNFYKRQQKRGRP
;
A
#
# COMPACT_ATOMS: atom_id res chain seq x y z
N MET A 1 3.86 -11.28 -4.43
CA MET A 1 4.02 -9.98 -5.11
C MET A 1 4.25 -8.90 -4.08
N ASN A 2 5.28 -8.11 -4.28
CA ASN A 2 5.57 -6.96 -3.41
C ASN A 2 4.89 -5.72 -3.96
N ILE A 3 4.19 -5.00 -3.09
CA ILE A 3 3.51 -3.75 -3.45
C ILE A 3 3.71 -2.71 -2.36
N VAL A 4 3.44 -1.45 -2.69
CA VAL A 4 3.28 -0.38 -1.71
C VAL A 4 1.80 -0.03 -1.62
N LEU A 5 1.31 0.12 -0.41
CA LEU A 5 -0.10 0.39 -0.16
C LEU A 5 -0.24 1.74 0.54
N ASP A 6 -0.95 2.67 -0.11
CA ASP A 6 -1.26 3.95 0.50
C ASP A 6 -2.16 3.73 1.71
N THR A 7 -1.97 4.53 2.75
CA THR A 7 -2.68 4.40 4.02
C THR A 7 -4.21 4.41 3.84
N ASN A 8 -4.72 5.22 2.90
CA ASN A 8 -6.16 5.30 2.67
C ASN A 8 -6.78 3.95 2.24
N VAL A 9 -6.00 3.08 1.59
CA VAL A 9 -6.49 1.75 1.19
C VAL A 9 -6.63 0.84 2.40
N LEU A 10 -5.71 0.92 3.36
CA LEU A 10 -5.83 0.18 4.63
C LEU A 10 -7.07 0.62 5.40
N VAL A 11 -7.25 1.95 5.52
CA VAL A 11 -8.42 2.50 6.23
C VAL A 11 -9.71 2.03 5.56
N ALA A 12 -9.81 2.20 4.24
CA ALA A 12 -11.01 1.80 3.50
C ALA A 12 -11.28 0.30 3.61
N GLY A 13 -10.22 -0.52 3.60
CA GLY A 13 -10.34 -1.96 3.72
C GLY A 13 -10.84 -2.41 5.08
N LEU A 14 -10.46 -1.72 6.14
CA LEU A 14 -10.95 -2.02 7.49
C LEU A 14 -12.36 -1.48 7.72
N LEU A 15 -12.71 -0.34 7.12
CA LEU A 15 -14.06 0.22 7.20
C LEU A 15 -15.07 -0.58 6.37
N SER A 16 -14.65 -1.11 5.23
CA SER A 16 -15.53 -1.80 4.27
C SER A 16 -14.90 -3.13 3.85
N PRO A 17 -14.89 -4.13 4.74
CA PRO A 17 -14.14 -5.37 4.51
C PRO A 17 -14.60 -6.20 3.32
N PHE A 18 -15.83 -5.98 2.84
CA PHE A 18 -16.37 -6.76 1.72
C PHE A 18 -16.23 -6.07 0.36
N ARG A 19 -15.53 -4.92 0.31
CA ARG A 19 -15.25 -4.21 -0.94
C ARG A 19 -13.82 -4.44 -1.38
N SER A 20 -13.42 -3.81 -2.48
CA SER A 20 -12.09 -4.01 -3.11
C SER A 20 -10.93 -3.81 -2.14
N CYS A 21 -10.97 -2.74 -1.34
CA CYS A 21 -9.89 -2.50 -0.37
C CYS A 21 -9.84 -3.59 0.70
N GLY A 22 -11.00 -4.09 1.13
CA GLY A 22 -11.06 -5.20 2.09
C GLY A 22 -10.46 -6.48 1.53
N GLU A 23 -10.70 -6.77 0.25
CA GLU A 23 -10.08 -7.91 -0.42
C GLU A 23 -8.55 -7.76 -0.43
N ILE A 24 -8.04 -6.57 -0.72
CA ILE A 24 -6.60 -6.33 -0.72
C ILE A 24 -6.00 -6.55 0.68
N VAL A 25 -6.67 -6.05 1.73
CA VAL A 25 -6.22 -6.27 3.11
C VAL A 25 -6.17 -7.77 3.44
N ARG A 26 -7.17 -8.55 3.01
CA ARG A 26 -7.14 -10.00 3.20
C ARG A 26 -6.01 -10.67 2.45
N MET A 27 -5.67 -10.18 1.25
CA MET A 27 -4.54 -10.71 0.48
C MET A 27 -3.21 -10.45 1.20
N VAL A 28 -3.08 -9.30 1.86
CA VAL A 28 -1.92 -9.00 2.70
C VAL A 28 -1.89 -9.96 3.89
N SER A 29 -2.99 -10.09 4.61
CA SER A 29 -3.07 -10.93 5.80
C SER A 29 -2.87 -12.42 5.52
N SER A 30 -3.22 -12.88 4.31
CA SER A 30 -3.05 -14.27 3.90
C SER A 30 -1.67 -14.58 3.31
N GLY A 31 -0.80 -13.58 3.18
CA GLY A 31 0.54 -13.76 2.64
C GLY A 31 0.62 -13.75 1.12
N ARG A 32 -0.49 -13.53 0.41
CA ARG A 32 -0.47 -13.42 -1.06
C ARG A 32 0.20 -12.14 -1.54
N LEU A 33 0.15 -11.09 -0.73
CA LEU A 33 0.82 -9.83 -0.99
C LEU A 33 1.78 -9.53 0.14
N THR A 34 2.94 -9.00 -0.21
CA THR A 34 3.94 -8.51 0.74
C THR A 34 4.02 -7.01 0.59
N LEU A 35 3.89 -6.28 1.69
CA LEU A 35 4.00 -4.82 1.67
C LEU A 35 5.44 -4.38 1.84
N SER A 36 5.88 -3.48 0.97
CA SER A 36 7.13 -2.75 1.13
C SER A 36 6.85 -1.44 1.87
N PHE A 37 7.74 -1.08 2.78
CA PHE A 37 7.56 0.09 3.63
C PHE A 37 8.90 0.57 4.17
N ASP A 38 8.90 1.78 4.71
CA ASP A 38 9.98 2.28 5.57
C ASP A 38 9.38 2.76 6.89
N ALA A 39 10.22 3.31 7.76
CA ALA A 39 9.78 3.77 9.08
C ALA A 39 8.71 4.86 9.00
N ARG A 40 8.78 5.73 7.97
CA ARG A 40 7.81 6.82 7.78
C ARG A 40 6.43 6.27 7.45
N ILE A 41 6.37 5.30 6.53
CA ILE A 41 5.12 4.66 6.12
C ILE A 41 4.51 3.89 7.28
N LEU A 42 5.30 3.09 7.97
CA LEU A 42 4.81 2.31 9.10
C LEU A 42 4.29 3.22 10.23
N SER A 43 5.01 4.31 10.50
CA SER A 43 4.58 5.31 11.49
C SER A 43 3.24 5.94 11.11
N GLU A 44 3.06 6.27 9.83
CA GLU A 44 1.78 6.80 9.35
C GLU A 44 0.65 5.79 9.49
N TYR A 45 0.89 4.52 9.16
CA TYR A 45 -0.10 3.46 9.37
C TYR A 45 -0.54 3.43 10.83
N TYR A 46 0.42 3.42 11.78
CA TYR A 46 0.11 3.40 13.21
C TYR A 46 -0.71 4.63 13.63
N GLU A 47 -0.30 5.82 13.18
CA GLU A 47 -0.96 7.06 13.56
C GLU A 47 -2.39 7.11 13.02
N VAL A 48 -2.57 6.81 11.74
CA VAL A 48 -3.88 6.95 11.08
C VAL A 48 -4.86 5.87 11.53
N LEU A 49 -4.42 4.61 11.63
CA LEU A 49 -5.33 3.52 12.01
C LEU A 49 -5.76 3.58 13.47
N ARG A 50 -5.08 4.37 14.29
CA ARG A 50 -5.43 4.53 15.71
C ARG A 50 -6.24 5.80 15.97
N ARG A 51 -6.66 6.51 14.93
CA ARG A 51 -7.52 7.70 15.11
C ARG A 51 -8.88 7.27 15.64
N GLN A 52 -9.35 8.01 16.65
CA GLN A 52 -10.62 7.70 17.33
C GLN A 52 -11.82 7.70 16.41
N GLU A 53 -11.79 8.52 15.38
CA GLU A 53 -12.90 8.63 14.42
C GLU A 53 -13.22 7.31 13.71
N PHE A 54 -12.24 6.43 13.53
CA PHE A 54 -12.44 5.14 12.86
C PHE A 54 -12.93 4.04 13.80
N LYS A 55 -12.68 4.17 15.09
CA LYS A 55 -13.11 3.19 16.12
C LYS A 55 -12.65 1.77 15.87
N PHE A 56 -11.48 1.60 15.26
CA PHE A 56 -10.89 0.28 15.09
C PHE A 56 -10.43 -0.27 16.44
N GLU A 57 -10.57 -1.59 16.63
CA GLU A 57 -10.11 -2.24 17.84
C GLU A 57 -8.57 -2.22 17.89
N GLU A 58 -8.00 -1.73 19.00
CA GLU A 58 -6.55 -1.51 19.15
C GLU A 58 -5.76 -2.79 18.94
N ASP A 59 -6.20 -3.91 19.52
CA ASP A 59 -5.48 -5.18 19.40
C ASP A 59 -5.48 -5.71 17.96
N LYS A 60 -6.54 -5.47 17.20
CA LYS A 60 -6.59 -5.85 15.79
C LYS A 60 -5.67 -4.99 14.93
N VAL A 61 -5.62 -3.69 15.22
CA VAL A 61 -4.72 -2.76 14.52
C VAL A 61 -3.27 -3.16 14.79
N VAL A 62 -2.91 -3.40 16.05
CA VAL A 62 -1.56 -3.79 16.42
C VAL A 62 -1.18 -5.11 15.75
N ALA A 63 -2.08 -6.10 15.75
CA ALA A 63 -1.82 -7.40 15.12
C ALA A 63 -1.56 -7.26 13.61
N LEU A 64 -2.35 -6.44 12.92
CA LEU A 64 -2.16 -6.20 11.49
C LEU A 64 -0.83 -5.51 11.21
N LEU A 65 -0.51 -4.48 11.98
CA LEU A 65 0.72 -3.70 11.78
C LEU A 65 1.96 -4.51 12.16
N ASP A 66 1.90 -5.33 13.20
CA ASP A 66 2.98 -6.25 13.53
C ASP A 66 3.20 -7.26 12.41
N TYR A 67 2.12 -7.79 11.83
CA TYR A 67 2.21 -8.70 10.70
C TYR A 67 2.89 -8.02 9.50
N ILE A 68 2.52 -6.77 9.20
CA ILE A 68 3.14 -6.00 8.12
C ILE A 68 4.62 -5.76 8.41
N GLU A 69 4.96 -5.37 9.63
CA GLU A 69 6.33 -5.05 10.01
C GLU A 69 7.24 -6.28 9.93
N TYR A 70 6.81 -7.40 10.49
CA TYR A 70 7.64 -8.61 10.56
C TYR A 70 7.60 -9.44 9.29
N GLY A 71 6.50 -9.42 8.55
CA GLY A 71 6.36 -10.20 7.31
C GLY A 71 6.61 -9.40 6.04
N GLY A 72 6.71 -8.08 6.14
CA GLY A 72 6.89 -7.21 4.98
C GLY A 72 8.35 -6.93 4.66
N HIS A 73 8.54 -6.07 3.67
CA HIS A 73 9.86 -5.66 3.19
C HIS A 73 10.18 -4.25 3.66
N LYS A 74 11.11 -4.11 4.58
CA LYS A 74 11.62 -2.81 5.00
C LYS A 74 12.65 -2.34 3.98
N VAL A 75 12.43 -1.15 3.40
CA VAL A 75 13.21 -0.62 2.28
C VAL A 75 13.89 0.68 2.70
N ALA A 76 15.15 0.85 2.31
CA ALA A 76 15.84 2.13 2.40
C ALA A 76 15.67 2.86 1.07
N SER A 77 15.15 4.08 1.11
CA SER A 77 14.85 4.86 -0.09
C SER A 77 15.69 6.12 -0.18
N SER A 78 15.62 6.77 -1.35
CA SER A 78 16.26 8.06 -1.61
C SER A 78 15.18 9.08 -1.95
N PRO A 79 15.42 10.38 -1.71
CA PRO A 79 14.46 11.43 -2.07
C PRO A 79 14.13 11.43 -3.56
N LEU A 80 12.89 11.79 -3.89
CA LEU A 80 12.44 11.92 -5.28
C LEU A 80 13.20 13.07 -5.97
N PRO A 81 13.52 12.92 -7.28
CA PRO A 81 14.10 14.00 -8.05
C PRO A 81 13.14 15.17 -8.26
N HIS A 82 11.83 14.90 -8.26
CA HIS A 82 10.78 15.91 -8.41
C HIS A 82 9.68 15.66 -7.38
N SER A 83 9.19 16.76 -6.80
CA SER A 83 8.13 16.70 -5.77
C SER A 83 6.81 16.23 -6.35
N LEU A 84 6.03 15.53 -5.52
CA LEU A 84 4.62 15.24 -5.79
C LEU A 84 3.76 16.44 -5.37
N PRO A 85 2.48 16.50 -5.84
CA PRO A 85 1.56 17.55 -5.38
C PRO A 85 1.41 17.62 -3.87
N ASP A 86 1.39 16.47 -3.20
CA ASP A 86 1.36 16.40 -1.74
C ASP A 86 2.64 15.75 -1.22
N PRO A 87 3.46 16.46 -0.43
CA PRO A 87 4.69 15.88 0.13
C PRO A 87 4.47 14.65 1.00
N ASP A 88 3.29 14.52 1.62
CA ASP A 88 2.98 13.36 2.47
C ASP A 88 2.87 12.07 1.68
N ASP A 89 2.66 12.14 0.36
CA ASP A 89 2.60 10.97 -0.51
C ASP A 89 3.99 10.50 -0.98
N GLU A 90 5.00 11.35 -0.85
CA GLU A 90 6.33 11.06 -1.38
C GLU A 90 6.98 9.80 -0.81
N PRO A 91 6.87 9.51 0.50
CA PRO A 91 7.43 8.28 1.04
C PRO A 91 6.95 7.01 0.33
N PHE A 92 5.68 6.96 -0.06
CA PHE A 92 5.12 5.79 -0.75
C PHE A 92 5.76 5.57 -2.10
N LEU A 93 5.95 6.63 -2.88
CA LEU A 93 6.60 6.53 -4.18
C LEU A 93 8.10 6.23 -4.05
N GLU A 94 8.76 6.87 -3.10
CA GLU A 94 10.19 6.63 -2.84
C GLU A 94 10.46 5.17 -2.50
N VAL A 95 9.63 4.58 -1.64
CA VAL A 95 9.75 3.18 -1.28
C VAL A 95 9.41 2.27 -2.46
N ALA A 96 8.40 2.62 -3.25
CA ALA A 96 8.03 1.85 -4.44
C ALA A 96 9.18 1.77 -5.45
N ILE A 97 9.87 2.89 -5.66
CA ILE A 97 11.03 2.94 -6.57
C ILE A 97 12.18 2.10 -6.01
N ALA A 98 12.57 2.36 -4.77
CA ALA A 98 13.72 1.69 -4.15
C ALA A 98 13.48 0.19 -3.96
N GLY A 99 12.26 -0.20 -3.66
CA GLY A 99 11.89 -1.60 -3.47
C GLY A 99 11.61 -2.35 -4.76
N GLN A 100 11.60 -1.66 -5.89
CA GLN A 100 11.29 -2.26 -7.20
C GLN A 100 10.01 -3.09 -7.15
N VAL A 101 8.96 -2.51 -6.56
CA VAL A 101 7.70 -3.21 -6.36
C VAL A 101 6.92 -3.36 -7.66
N GLY A 102 5.96 -4.29 -7.68
CA GLY A 102 5.08 -4.48 -8.83
C GLY A 102 4.15 -3.29 -9.07
N CYS A 103 3.71 -2.63 -8.01
CA CYS A 103 2.85 -1.45 -8.13
C CYS A 103 2.68 -0.74 -6.80
N LEU A 104 2.15 0.47 -6.88
CA LEU A 104 1.66 1.26 -5.75
C LEU A 104 0.14 1.36 -5.88
N VAL A 105 -0.57 1.03 -4.81
CA VAL A 105 -2.04 1.05 -4.79
C VAL A 105 -2.53 2.21 -3.94
N THR A 106 -3.37 3.05 -4.51
CA THR A 106 -3.89 4.25 -3.83
C THR A 106 -5.34 4.51 -4.20
N GLY A 107 -6.09 5.10 -3.28
CA GLY A 107 -7.43 5.62 -3.55
C GLY A 107 -7.42 6.97 -4.28
N ASN A 108 -6.27 7.63 -4.37
CA ASN A 108 -6.12 8.99 -4.92
C ASN A 108 -5.04 9.05 -6.00
N ARG A 109 -5.30 8.45 -7.17
CA ARG A 109 -4.31 8.43 -8.26
C ARG A 109 -3.88 9.81 -8.72
N VAL A 110 -4.74 10.82 -8.57
CA VAL A 110 -4.42 12.21 -8.95
C VAL A 110 -3.24 12.77 -8.15
N HIS A 111 -2.97 12.23 -6.96
CA HIS A 111 -1.83 12.62 -6.15
C HIS A 111 -0.51 12.08 -6.70
N PHE A 112 -0.57 11.12 -7.64
CA PHE A 112 0.60 10.47 -8.23
C PHE A 112 0.58 10.63 -9.76
N PRO A 113 0.88 11.85 -10.27
CA PRO A 113 0.87 12.09 -11.72
C PRO A 113 1.85 11.14 -12.43
N PRO A 114 1.42 10.47 -13.52
CA PRO A 114 2.28 9.47 -14.18
C PRO A 114 3.67 9.97 -14.56
N LYS A 115 3.78 11.24 -14.93
CA LYS A 115 5.07 11.85 -15.30
C LYS A 115 6.06 11.91 -14.15
N ARG A 116 5.59 11.85 -12.90
CA ARG A 116 6.40 11.93 -11.69
C ARG A 116 6.69 10.60 -11.05
N CYS A 117 6.10 9.51 -11.56
CA CYS A 117 6.18 8.20 -10.92
C CYS A 117 7.35 7.33 -11.37
N LEU A 118 8.19 7.81 -12.29
CA LEU A 118 9.45 7.15 -12.71
C LEU A 118 9.26 5.67 -13.10
N GLY A 119 8.17 5.37 -13.81
CA GLY A 119 7.89 4.03 -14.29
C GLY A 119 7.16 3.12 -13.30
N VAL A 120 6.88 3.58 -12.08
CA VAL A 120 6.10 2.81 -11.13
C VAL A 120 4.63 2.78 -11.59
N ASN A 121 4.05 1.58 -11.64
CA ASN A 121 2.63 1.42 -11.92
C ASN A 121 1.82 1.86 -10.70
N VAL A 122 0.93 2.83 -10.87
CA VAL A 122 0.05 3.30 -9.81
C VAL A 122 -1.38 2.91 -10.15
N PHE A 123 -2.01 2.13 -9.29
CA PHE A 123 -3.34 1.59 -9.50
C PHE A 123 -4.32 2.02 -8.42
N SER A 124 -5.58 2.19 -8.80
CA SER A 124 -6.68 2.18 -7.84
C SER A 124 -6.86 0.75 -7.32
N PRO A 125 -7.61 0.55 -6.21
CA PRO A 125 -7.87 -0.80 -5.71
C PRO A 125 -8.49 -1.73 -6.75
N ASN A 126 -9.49 -1.26 -7.51
CA ASN A 126 -10.12 -2.07 -8.55
C ASN A 126 -9.17 -2.41 -9.68
N GLU A 127 -8.37 -1.43 -10.13
CA GLU A 127 -7.37 -1.66 -11.16
C GLU A 127 -6.32 -2.67 -10.71
N PHE A 128 -5.91 -2.58 -9.45
CA PHE A 128 -4.95 -3.53 -8.89
C PHE A 128 -5.50 -4.95 -8.89
N LEU A 129 -6.73 -5.14 -8.43
CA LEU A 129 -7.33 -6.48 -8.40
C LEU A 129 -7.44 -7.08 -9.80
N ASN A 130 -7.81 -6.28 -10.81
CA ASN A 130 -7.84 -6.73 -12.19
C ASN A 130 -6.45 -7.09 -12.70
N PHE A 131 -5.45 -6.27 -12.38
CA PHE A 131 -4.06 -6.55 -12.73
C PHE A 131 -3.58 -7.85 -12.09
N TYR A 132 -3.85 -8.04 -10.81
CA TYR A 132 -3.45 -9.24 -10.07
C TYR A 132 -4.08 -10.51 -10.70
N LYS A 133 -5.36 -10.46 -11.02
CA LYS A 133 -6.04 -11.59 -11.67
C LYS A 133 -5.43 -11.95 -13.01
N ARG A 134 -5.08 -10.95 -13.81
CA ARG A 134 -4.40 -11.18 -15.09
C ARG A 134 -3.02 -11.82 -14.92
N GLN A 135 -2.27 -11.39 -13.92
CA GLN A 135 -0.96 -11.96 -13.61
C GLN A 135 -1.07 -13.42 -13.19
N GLN A 136 -2.08 -13.75 -12.40
CA GLN A 136 -2.32 -15.14 -11.97
C GLN A 136 -2.65 -16.04 -13.16
N LYS A 137 -3.45 -15.57 -14.11
CA LYS A 137 -3.75 -16.33 -15.32
C LYS A 137 -2.51 -16.60 -16.18
N ARG A 138 -1.61 -15.62 -16.28
CA ARG A 138 -0.37 -15.76 -17.06
C ARG A 138 0.62 -16.72 -16.41
N GLY A 139 0.59 -16.83 -15.09
CA GLY A 139 1.46 -17.75 -14.35
C GLY A 139 1.00 -19.20 -14.36
N ARG A 140 -0.18 -19.51 -14.94
CA ARG A 140 -0.67 -20.88 -15.03
C ARG A 140 -0.12 -21.55 -16.27
N PRO A 141 0.40 -22.80 -16.15
CA PRO A 141 0.86 -23.57 -17.30
C PRO A 141 -0.29 -23.91 -18.24
#